data_8e51bb8cd5698b34957ff3e1bb770419
#
_entry.id   8e51bb8cd5698b34957ff3e1bb770419
#
_cell.length_a   1.000
_cell.length_b   1.000
_cell.length_c   1.000
_cell.angle_alpha   90.00
_cell.angle_beta   90.00
_cell.angle_gamma   90.00
#
_symmetry.space_group_name_H-M   'P 1'
#
loop_
_entity.id
_entity.type
_entity.pdbx_description
1 polymer ?
#
loop_
_entity_poly.entity_id
_entity_poly.type
_entity_poly.pdbx_seq_one_letter_code
_entity_poly.pdbx_strand_id
1 'polypeptide(L)'
;MEISVGEEDLVGKVMVVDDAVSELKVIESILKSAGHQVISYQDGELLEDRVVEERPDVLLLDIVMPKRNGYEVLRGIRRDPRTKDTPVVFVSSKNQESDRLWGQRQGAADYLAKPFTAEQLLGVVRQFVK
;
A
#
# COMPACT_ATOMS: atom_id res chain seq x y z
N MET A 1 32.63 -16.45 1.35
CA MET A 1 31.34 -17.14 1.46
C MET A 1 30.27 -16.36 0.71
N GLU A 2 29.59 -17.04 -0.16
CA GLU A 2 28.55 -16.44 -0.95
C GLU A 2 27.24 -16.41 -0.16
N ILE A 3 26.59 -15.24 -0.14
CA ILE A 3 25.30 -15.10 0.53
C ILE A 3 24.24 -15.00 -0.55
N SER A 4 23.35 -15.97 -0.59
CA SER A 4 22.21 -15.98 -1.50
C SER A 4 21.09 -15.14 -0.90
N VAL A 5 20.53 -14.21 -1.70
CA VAL A 5 19.40 -13.41 -1.28
C VAL A 5 18.13 -14.07 -1.76
N GLY A 6 17.34 -14.61 -0.82
CA GLY A 6 16.03 -15.18 -1.12
C GLY A 6 14.94 -14.12 -1.11
N GLU A 7 13.73 -14.51 -1.46
CA GLU A 7 12.57 -13.60 -1.45
C GLU A 7 12.32 -13.02 -0.07
N GLU A 8 12.53 -13.79 0.98
CA GLU A 8 12.35 -13.38 2.36
C GLU A 8 13.33 -12.27 2.79
N ASP A 9 14.43 -12.11 2.06
CA ASP A 9 15.43 -11.08 2.33
C ASP A 9 15.15 -9.77 1.58
N LEU A 10 14.18 -9.77 0.68
CA LEU A 10 13.82 -8.58 -0.07
C LEU A 10 13.09 -7.59 0.82
N VAL A 11 13.66 -6.41 0.96
CA VAL A 11 13.08 -5.35 1.78
C VAL A 11 12.93 -4.08 0.95
N GLY A 12 11.96 -3.28 1.33
CA GLY A 12 11.70 -2.04 0.63
C GLY A 12 11.06 -1.01 1.53
N LYS A 13 10.61 0.05 0.90
CA LYS A 13 9.95 1.17 1.56
C LYS A 13 8.46 1.12 1.23
N VAL A 14 7.65 0.97 2.26
CA VAL A 14 6.20 0.81 2.13
C VAL A 14 5.50 2.01 2.77
N MET A 15 4.63 2.67 2.01
CA MET A 15 3.78 3.72 2.54
C MET A 15 2.41 3.12 2.84
N VAL A 16 1.86 3.42 4.01
CA VAL A 16 0.56 2.90 4.44
C VAL A 16 -0.35 4.05 4.80
N VAL A 17 -1.54 4.07 4.24
CA VAL A 17 -2.54 5.11 4.53
C VAL A 17 -3.83 4.43 4.97
N ASP A 18 -4.20 4.65 6.22
CA ASP A 18 -5.39 4.07 6.85
C ASP A 18 -5.80 4.95 8.02
N ASP A 19 -7.06 5.33 8.10
CA ASP A 19 -7.55 6.20 9.17
C ASP A 19 -7.76 5.47 10.50
N ALA A 20 -7.83 4.14 10.48
CA ALA A 20 -7.97 3.33 11.70
C ALA A 20 -6.59 3.07 12.31
N VAL A 21 -6.28 3.76 13.39
CA VAL A 21 -4.96 3.71 14.05
C VAL A 21 -4.58 2.27 14.45
N SER A 22 -5.54 1.50 14.97
CA SER A 22 -5.28 0.12 15.38
C SER A 22 -4.89 -0.77 14.21
N GLU A 23 -5.55 -0.62 13.08
CA GLU A 23 -5.23 -1.39 11.87
C GLU A 23 -3.89 -0.96 11.29
N LEU A 24 -3.63 0.34 11.30
CA LEU A 24 -2.37 0.91 10.85
C LEU A 24 -1.19 0.33 11.63
N LYS A 25 -1.33 0.23 12.96
CA LYS A 25 -0.29 -0.34 13.82
C LYS A 25 -0.03 -1.82 13.55
N VAL A 26 -1.08 -2.58 13.25
CA VAL A 26 -0.95 -4.00 12.90
C VAL A 26 -0.14 -4.13 11.61
N ILE A 27 -0.48 -3.36 10.59
CA ILE A 27 0.23 -3.38 9.31
C ILE A 27 1.70 -2.97 9.51
N GLU A 28 1.94 -1.89 10.25
CA GLU A 28 3.30 -1.43 10.54
C GLU A 28 4.13 -2.51 11.23
N SER A 29 3.54 -3.17 12.23
CA SER A 29 4.23 -4.21 13.00
C SER A 29 4.64 -5.38 12.11
N ILE A 30 3.73 -5.85 11.25
CA ILE A 30 4.02 -6.95 10.34
C ILE A 30 5.15 -6.58 9.37
N LEU A 31 5.04 -5.41 8.76
CA LEU A 31 6.03 -4.97 7.76
C LEU A 31 7.40 -4.72 8.37
N LYS A 32 7.45 -4.07 9.53
CA LYS A 32 8.71 -3.80 10.23
C LYS A 32 9.38 -5.09 10.68
N SER A 33 8.60 -6.05 11.16
CA SER A 33 9.14 -7.36 11.56
C SER A 33 9.78 -8.09 10.40
N ALA A 34 9.35 -7.83 9.18
CA ALA A 34 9.94 -8.40 7.97
C ALA A 34 11.11 -7.57 7.43
N GLY A 35 11.48 -6.48 8.10
CA GLY A 35 12.61 -5.64 7.72
C GLY A 35 12.27 -4.47 6.81
N HIS A 36 11.01 -4.27 6.45
CA HIS A 36 10.62 -3.14 5.60
C HIS A 36 10.66 -1.82 6.34
N GLN A 37 11.00 -0.76 5.63
CA GLN A 37 10.83 0.61 6.12
C GLN A 37 9.37 0.99 5.88
N VAL A 38 8.71 1.54 6.91
CA VAL A 38 7.29 1.87 6.83
C VAL A 38 7.07 3.35 7.14
N ILE A 39 6.28 4.01 6.30
CA ILE A 39 5.86 5.38 6.50
C ILE A 39 4.34 5.38 6.49
N SER A 40 3.72 5.94 7.53
CA SER A 40 2.28 5.85 7.73
C SER A 40 1.62 7.20 7.79
N TYR A 41 0.42 7.29 7.22
CA TYR A 41 -0.44 8.46 7.31
C TYR A 41 -1.86 8.01 7.61
N GLN A 42 -2.62 8.86 8.29
CA GLN A 42 -4.00 8.56 8.67
C GLN A 42 -5.05 9.13 7.73
N ASP A 43 -4.64 9.89 6.73
CA ASP A 43 -5.52 10.44 5.71
C ASP A 43 -4.79 10.56 4.38
N GLY A 44 -5.55 10.85 3.32
CA GLY A 44 -5.03 10.97 1.97
C GLY A 44 -4.67 12.39 1.53
N GLU A 45 -4.66 13.36 2.45
CA GLU A 45 -4.34 14.73 2.10
C GLU A 45 -2.88 14.87 1.68
N LEU A 46 -2.64 15.60 0.61
CA LEU A 46 -1.29 15.87 0.09
C LEU A 46 -0.51 14.60 -0.24
N LEU A 47 -1.20 13.49 -0.50
CA LEU A 47 -0.53 12.21 -0.64
C LEU A 47 0.37 12.16 -1.87
N GLU A 48 0.00 12.82 -2.95
CA GLU A 48 0.87 12.92 -4.14
C GLU A 48 2.23 13.51 -3.77
N ASP A 49 2.24 14.62 -3.02
CA ASP A 49 3.49 15.25 -2.58
C ASP A 49 4.28 14.34 -1.64
N ARG A 50 3.60 13.63 -0.76
CA ARG A 50 4.23 12.68 0.16
C ARG A 50 4.88 11.52 -0.58
N VAL A 51 4.23 11.02 -1.62
CA VAL A 51 4.78 9.97 -2.48
C VAL A 51 6.01 10.45 -3.20
N VAL A 52 5.99 11.68 -3.72
CA VAL A 52 7.16 12.28 -4.38
C VAL A 52 8.33 12.39 -3.40
N GLU A 53 8.06 12.86 -2.19
CA GLU A 53 9.10 13.05 -1.17
C GLU A 53 9.69 11.72 -0.70
N GLU A 54 8.83 10.74 -0.42
CA GLU A 54 9.25 9.48 0.18
C GLU A 54 9.64 8.40 -0.82
N ARG A 55 9.11 8.45 -2.03
CA ARG A 55 9.38 7.47 -3.10
C ARG A 55 9.22 6.02 -2.65
N PRO A 56 8.03 5.64 -2.14
CA PRO A 56 7.83 4.26 -1.70
C PRO A 56 7.84 3.29 -2.87
N ASP A 57 8.19 2.05 -2.58
CA ASP A 57 8.10 0.97 -3.57
C ASP A 57 6.64 0.58 -3.81
N VAL A 58 5.80 0.74 -2.80
CA VAL A 58 4.37 0.45 -2.88
C VAL A 58 3.61 1.30 -1.88
N LEU A 59 2.40 1.69 -2.26
CA LEU A 59 1.44 2.41 -1.41
C LEU A 59 0.30 1.47 -1.06
N LEU A 60 0.14 1.16 0.22
CA LEU A 60 -1.00 0.40 0.73
C LEU A 60 -2.04 1.41 1.19
N LEU A 61 -3.25 1.32 0.65
CA LEU A 61 -4.23 2.38 0.75
C LEU A 61 -5.60 1.82 1.10
N ASP A 62 -6.17 2.29 2.22
CA ASP A 62 -7.56 1.97 2.53
C ASP A 62 -8.50 2.77 1.62
N ILE A 63 -9.67 2.23 1.38
CA ILE A 63 -10.68 2.88 0.53
C ILE A 63 -11.54 3.85 1.34
N VAL A 64 -12.04 3.39 2.49
CA VAL A 64 -12.99 4.19 3.29
C VAL A 64 -12.24 5.06 4.27
N MET A 65 -12.08 6.32 3.92
CA MET A 65 -11.39 7.32 4.74
C MET A 65 -12.13 8.65 4.68
N PRO A 66 -12.05 9.47 5.75
CA PRO A 66 -12.64 10.80 5.73
C PRO A 66 -11.89 11.72 4.77
N LYS A 67 -12.55 12.79 4.34
CA LYS A 67 -12.01 13.85 3.48
C LYS A 67 -11.75 13.38 2.06
N ARG A 68 -10.87 12.43 1.87
CA ARG A 68 -10.45 11.93 0.56
C ARG A 68 -10.37 10.41 0.62
N ASN A 69 -11.27 9.71 -0.07
CA ASN A 69 -11.29 8.25 -0.04
C ASN A 69 -10.18 7.66 -0.93
N GLY A 70 -9.99 6.34 -0.80
CA GLY A 70 -8.91 5.66 -1.52
C GLY A 70 -9.01 5.75 -3.05
N TYR A 71 -10.21 5.75 -3.60
CA TYR A 71 -10.40 5.90 -5.05
C TYR A 71 -9.97 7.28 -5.53
N GLU A 72 -10.32 8.32 -4.77
CA GLU A 72 -9.91 9.69 -5.08
C GLU A 72 -8.40 9.85 -5.01
N VAL A 73 -7.78 9.25 -3.99
CA VAL A 73 -6.33 9.25 -3.85
C VAL A 73 -5.67 8.55 -5.05
N LEU A 74 -6.16 7.37 -5.41
CA LEU A 74 -5.61 6.63 -6.55
C LEU A 74 -5.69 7.43 -7.84
N ARG A 75 -6.83 8.07 -8.10
CA ARG A 75 -6.98 8.92 -9.28
C ARG A 75 -5.96 10.06 -9.28
N GLY A 76 -5.76 10.69 -8.13
CA GLY A 76 -4.76 11.76 -7.99
C GLY A 76 -3.34 11.26 -8.27
N ILE A 77 -2.98 10.11 -7.72
CA ILE A 77 -1.68 9.48 -7.92
C ILE A 77 -1.47 9.18 -9.43
N ARG A 78 -2.47 8.65 -10.12
CA ARG A 78 -2.36 8.29 -11.53
C ARG A 78 -2.34 9.50 -12.48
N ARG A 79 -2.95 10.61 -12.08
CA ARG A 79 -2.98 11.84 -12.88
C ARG A 79 -1.71 12.69 -12.73
N ASP A 80 -1.02 12.57 -11.63
CA ASP A 80 0.19 13.33 -11.35
C ASP A 80 1.38 12.69 -12.08
N PRO A 81 2.03 13.39 -13.02
CA PRO A 81 3.17 12.82 -13.74
C PRO A 81 4.30 12.35 -12.83
N ARG A 82 4.40 12.92 -11.64
CA ARG A 82 5.46 12.58 -10.69
C ARG A 82 5.22 11.24 -9.99
N THR A 83 3.95 10.79 -9.92
CA THR A 83 3.55 9.62 -9.13
C THR A 83 2.78 8.58 -9.92
N LYS A 84 2.49 8.82 -11.17
CA LYS A 84 1.58 7.99 -11.99
C LYS A 84 1.95 6.50 -12.05
N ASP A 85 3.21 6.16 -11.86
CA ASP A 85 3.69 4.77 -11.94
C ASP A 85 3.88 4.12 -10.56
N THR A 86 3.58 4.83 -9.48
CA THR A 86 3.70 4.27 -8.14
C THR A 86 2.70 3.12 -7.95
N PRO A 87 3.16 1.92 -7.58
CA PRO A 87 2.25 0.82 -7.32
C PRO A 87 1.32 1.12 -6.14
N VAL A 88 0.03 0.91 -6.34
CA VAL A 88 -0.99 1.13 -5.31
C VAL A 88 -1.75 -0.17 -5.10
N VAL A 89 -1.82 -0.61 -3.85
CA VAL A 89 -2.57 -1.77 -3.44
C VAL A 89 -3.66 -1.31 -2.47
N PHE A 90 -4.91 -1.60 -2.78
CA PHE A 90 -5.98 -1.35 -1.82
C PHE A 90 -5.96 -2.41 -0.73
N VAL A 91 -6.07 -1.97 0.53
CA VAL A 91 -6.20 -2.85 1.69
C VAL A 91 -7.48 -2.43 2.40
N SER A 92 -8.56 -3.18 2.21
CA SER A 92 -9.88 -2.72 2.63
C SER A 92 -10.82 -3.87 3.01
N SER A 93 -11.79 -3.54 3.86
CA SER A 93 -12.89 -4.45 4.20
C SER A 93 -13.96 -4.50 3.11
N LYS A 94 -13.93 -3.60 2.14
CA LYS A 94 -14.78 -3.67 0.94
C LYS A 94 -14.17 -4.72 0.02
N ASN A 95 -14.70 -5.95 0.09
CA ASN A 95 -14.06 -7.09 -0.58
C ASN A 95 -14.97 -7.85 -1.55
N GLN A 96 -16.02 -7.22 -2.04
CA GLN A 96 -16.84 -7.82 -3.08
C GLN A 96 -16.07 -7.81 -4.40
N GLU A 97 -16.43 -8.72 -5.30
CA GLU A 97 -15.77 -8.80 -6.60
C GLU A 97 -15.85 -7.48 -7.37
N SER A 98 -17.00 -6.80 -7.27
CA SER A 98 -17.17 -5.48 -7.90
C SER A 98 -16.18 -4.44 -7.40
N ASP A 99 -15.84 -4.47 -6.11
CA ASP A 99 -14.85 -3.56 -5.52
C ASP A 99 -13.46 -3.82 -6.10
N ARG A 100 -13.09 -5.08 -6.24
CA ARG A 100 -11.79 -5.47 -6.80
C ARG A 100 -11.67 -5.07 -8.27
N LEU A 101 -12.70 -5.34 -9.05
CA LEU A 101 -12.75 -4.98 -10.47
C LEU A 101 -12.68 -3.47 -10.66
N TRP A 102 -13.41 -2.73 -9.84
CA TRP A 102 -13.38 -1.28 -9.88
C TRP A 102 -11.98 -0.73 -9.59
N GLY A 103 -11.33 -1.26 -8.54
CA GLY A 103 -9.97 -0.86 -8.20
C GLY A 103 -8.99 -1.10 -9.34
N GLN A 104 -9.05 -2.27 -9.97
CA GLN A 104 -8.20 -2.60 -11.11
C GLN A 104 -8.40 -1.63 -12.28
N ARG A 105 -9.64 -1.31 -12.58
CA ARG A 105 -9.99 -0.36 -13.66
C ARG A 105 -9.46 1.04 -13.37
N GLN A 106 -9.38 1.42 -12.10
CA GLN A 106 -8.83 2.71 -11.70
C GLN A 106 -7.31 2.72 -11.67
N GLY A 107 -6.67 1.58 -11.88
CA GLY A 107 -5.22 1.48 -11.95
C GLY A 107 -4.54 0.96 -10.69
N ALA A 108 -5.28 0.30 -9.78
CA ALA A 108 -4.66 -0.38 -8.65
C ALA A 108 -3.89 -1.60 -9.14
N ALA A 109 -2.73 -1.84 -8.55
CA ALA A 109 -1.89 -2.98 -8.91
C ALA A 109 -2.39 -4.28 -8.28
N ASP A 110 -3.03 -4.19 -7.11
CA ASP A 110 -3.58 -5.36 -6.41
C ASP A 110 -4.61 -4.90 -5.37
N TYR A 111 -5.24 -5.85 -4.73
CA TYR A 111 -6.28 -5.63 -3.73
C TYR A 111 -6.17 -6.68 -2.64
N LEU A 112 -5.99 -6.27 -1.39
CA LEU A 112 -5.93 -7.17 -0.25
C LEU A 112 -7.14 -6.93 0.65
N ALA A 113 -7.97 -7.96 0.83
CA ALA A 113 -9.16 -7.89 1.66
C ALA A 113 -8.81 -7.99 3.15
N LYS A 114 -9.48 -7.19 3.97
CA LYS A 114 -9.44 -7.32 5.43
C LYS A 114 -10.55 -8.28 5.89
N PRO A 115 -10.33 -9.15 6.85
CA PRO A 115 -9.06 -9.38 7.54
C PRO A 115 -8.07 -10.16 6.68
N PHE A 116 -6.78 -9.94 6.89
CA PHE A 116 -5.72 -10.64 6.17
C PHE A 116 -4.72 -11.26 7.15
N THR A 117 -3.98 -12.26 6.68
CA THR A 117 -2.89 -12.84 7.46
C THR A 117 -1.59 -12.06 7.19
N ALA A 118 -0.62 -12.20 8.10
CA ALA A 118 0.70 -11.61 7.88
C ALA A 118 1.32 -12.11 6.56
N GLU A 119 1.17 -13.40 6.26
CA GLU A 119 1.66 -13.98 5.02
C GLU A 119 1.05 -13.34 3.77
N GLN A 120 -0.25 -13.07 3.81
CA GLN A 120 -0.94 -12.43 2.69
C GLN A 120 -0.43 -11.01 2.47
N LEU A 121 -0.29 -10.24 3.54
CA LEU A 121 0.23 -8.88 3.46
C LEU A 121 1.66 -8.86 2.93
N LEU A 122 2.52 -9.68 3.49
CA LEU A 122 3.93 -9.75 3.07
C LEU A 122 4.07 -10.25 1.64
N GLY A 123 3.22 -11.20 1.23
CA GLY A 123 3.22 -11.72 -0.13
C GLY A 123 2.85 -10.65 -1.17
N VAL A 124 1.88 -9.82 -0.84
CA VAL A 124 1.48 -8.70 -1.71
C VAL A 124 2.63 -7.69 -1.83
N VAL A 125 3.20 -7.28 -0.71
CA VAL A 125 4.28 -6.28 -0.69
C VAL A 125 5.52 -6.78 -1.45
N ARG A 126 5.83 -8.05 -1.31
CA ARG A 126 7.01 -8.66 -1.96
C ARG A 126 7.01 -8.49 -3.47
N GLN A 127 5.86 -8.39 -4.10
CA GLN A 127 5.76 -8.19 -5.55
C GLN A 127 6.36 -6.86 -6.02
N PHE A 128 6.45 -5.87 -5.14
CA PHE A 128 6.81 -4.49 -5.51
C PHE A 128 8.16 -4.05 -4.95
N VAL A 129 8.71 -4.75 -3.99
CA VAL A 129 10.03 -4.43 -3.43
C VAL A 129 11.13 -5.12 -4.22
N LYS A 130 12.32 -4.50 -4.24
CA LYS A 130 13.43 -5.01 -5.05
C LYS A 130 14.66 -5.29 -4.24
#